data_baeb02340c4ff879d5feaa3340bd9ad4
#
_entry.id   baeb02340c4ff879d5feaa3340bd9ad4
#
_cell.length_a   1.000
_cell.length_b   1.000
_cell.length_c   1.000
_cell.angle_alpha   90.00
_cell.angle_beta   90.00
_cell.angle_gamma   90.00
#
_symmetry.space_group_name_H-M   'P 1'
#
loop_
_entity.id
_entity.type
_entity.pdbx_description
1 polymer ?
#
loop_
_entity_poly.entity_id
_entity_poly.type
_entity_poly.pdbx_seq_one_letter_code
_entity_poly.pdbx_strand_id
1 'polypeptide(L)'
;MRACRLLGMRWLQRRKIDHRFQDPFFVNTVQPGSFLTLHYRLAGPDGADVVSTFADKPATLALGAGQLAPAIEARLIGLEEGAEATFVLAPGEAFGERNAEMLQRVGRGLLAEHGDPEAEYHLGDVVEFPTPDGTGRFAGVVRECGDDWLLFDFNHPLAGQAVTFQVRLIGVM
;
A
#
# COMPACT_ATOMS: atom_id res chain seq x y z
N MET A 1 66.31 22.16 58.11
CA MET A 1 67.03 22.47 56.86
C MET A 1 66.39 21.70 55.72
N ARG A 2 65.97 22.43 54.68
CA ARG A 2 65.70 22.03 53.28
C ARG A 2 64.65 20.94 53.05
N ALA A 3 63.41 21.26 52.69
CA ALA A 3 62.92 21.55 51.33
C ALA A 3 63.22 20.45 50.31
N CYS A 4 62.23 19.71 49.93
CA CYS A 4 62.18 19.02 48.65
C CYS A 4 60.78 19.12 48.04
N ARG A 5 60.74 19.65 46.87
CA ARG A 5 59.57 19.91 46.02
C ARG A 5 59.01 18.59 45.51
N LEU A 6 57.67 18.45 45.57
CA LEU A 6 56.98 17.42 44.85
C LEU A 6 56.32 18.03 43.61
N LEU A 7 56.76 17.56 42.46
CA LEU A 7 56.20 17.81 41.15
C LEU A 7 54.82 17.21 41.05
N GLY A 8 53.94 17.97 40.46
CA GLY A 8 52.56 17.56 40.20
C GLY A 8 52.44 16.44 39.16
N MET A 9 51.72 15.41 39.55
CA MET A 9 51.15 14.47 38.61
C MET A 9 49.74 14.91 38.21
N ARG A 10 49.68 15.42 36.98
CA ARG A 10 48.41 15.67 36.28
C ARG A 10 47.71 14.34 36.11
N TRP A 11 46.59 14.16 36.79
CA TRP A 11 45.65 13.09 36.50
C TRP A 11 45.01 13.35 35.17
N LEU A 12 45.36 12.55 34.16
CA LEU A 12 44.56 12.41 32.95
C LEU A 12 43.24 11.72 33.35
N GLN A 13 42.20 12.49 33.52
CA GLN A 13 40.84 11.96 33.51
C GLN A 13 40.56 11.38 32.14
N ARG A 14 40.72 10.06 32.04
CA ARG A 14 40.06 9.32 30.96
C ARG A 14 38.57 9.52 31.12
N ARG A 15 37.99 10.36 30.27
CA ARG A 15 36.54 10.34 30.06
C ARG A 15 36.20 8.95 29.58
N LYS A 16 35.62 8.15 30.45
CA LYS A 16 34.84 6.99 30.04
C LYS A 16 33.76 7.52 29.12
N ILE A 17 33.87 7.18 27.85
CA ILE A 17 32.75 7.28 26.93
C ILE A 17 31.73 6.27 27.49
N ASP A 18 30.72 6.82 28.14
CA ASP A 18 29.57 6.05 28.62
C ASP A 18 28.85 5.54 27.36
N HIS A 19 29.09 4.31 27.01
CA HIS A 19 28.27 3.54 26.07
C HIS A 19 26.95 3.13 26.73
N ARG A 20 26.31 4.09 27.39
CA ARG A 20 24.93 3.98 27.82
C ARG A 20 24.14 4.80 26.84
N PHE A 21 23.50 4.13 25.94
CA PHE A 21 22.19 4.37 25.29
C PHE A 21 22.17 3.63 23.94
N GLN A 22 22.39 2.33 24.01
CA GLN A 22 21.63 1.42 23.16
C GLN A 22 20.58 0.84 24.10
N ASP A 23 19.48 1.56 24.30
CA ASP A 23 18.25 0.97 24.79
C ASP A 23 17.80 -0.04 23.73
N PRO A 24 17.82 -1.35 24.02
CA PRO A 24 17.46 -2.38 23.05
C PRO A 24 15.94 -2.47 22.81
N PHE A 25 15.16 -1.45 23.15
CA PHE A 25 13.70 -1.47 23.14
C PHE A 25 13.03 -0.26 22.46
N PHE A 26 13.73 0.53 21.66
CA PHE A 26 13.03 1.43 20.76
C PHE A 26 12.62 0.66 19.51
N VAL A 27 11.57 -0.14 19.64
CA VAL A 27 10.87 -0.67 18.47
C VAL A 27 10.05 0.48 17.91
N ASN A 28 10.37 0.92 16.70
CA ASN A 28 9.61 1.94 16.02
C ASN A 28 8.19 1.42 15.78
N THR A 29 7.20 2.16 16.24
CA THR A 29 5.79 1.83 16.08
C THR A 29 5.19 2.72 14.99
N VAL A 30 4.36 2.14 14.15
CA VAL A 30 3.68 2.85 13.07
C VAL A 30 2.74 3.90 13.64
N GLN A 31 2.92 5.14 13.20
CA GLN A 31 2.08 6.31 13.54
C GLN A 31 1.54 6.96 12.26
N PRO A 32 0.47 7.77 12.37
CA PRO A 32 0.01 8.57 11.23
C PRO A 32 1.14 9.42 10.66
N GLY A 33 1.36 9.33 9.34
CA GLY A 33 2.43 10.04 8.65
C GLY A 33 3.78 9.32 8.61
N SER A 34 3.91 8.14 9.23
CA SER A 34 5.13 7.34 9.15
C SER A 34 5.43 6.90 7.71
N PHE A 35 6.71 6.88 7.38
CA PHE A 35 7.22 6.19 6.19
C PHE A 35 7.47 4.73 6.51
N LEU A 36 6.87 3.85 5.70
CA LEU A 36 6.90 2.41 5.91
C LEU A 36 7.61 1.71 4.76
N THR A 37 8.47 0.76 5.09
CA THR A 37 8.96 -0.25 4.16
C THR A 37 8.37 -1.59 4.55
N LEU A 38 7.62 -2.22 3.66
CA LEU A 38 6.88 -3.44 3.98
C LEU A 38 6.66 -4.33 2.76
N HIS A 39 6.48 -5.62 3.02
CA HIS A 39 5.78 -6.49 2.08
C HIS A 39 4.32 -6.58 2.45
N TYR A 40 3.46 -6.60 1.45
CA TYR A 40 2.04 -6.79 1.65
C TYR A 40 1.41 -7.61 0.54
N ARG A 41 0.27 -8.18 0.87
CA ARG A 41 -0.57 -8.96 -0.02
C ARG A 41 -2.03 -8.58 0.22
N LEU A 42 -2.75 -8.36 -0.85
CA LEU A 42 -4.18 -8.20 -0.88
C LEU A 42 -4.80 -9.34 -1.67
N ALA A 43 -5.66 -10.10 -1.02
CA ALA A 43 -6.36 -11.22 -1.63
C ALA A 43 -7.87 -11.06 -1.50
N GLY A 44 -8.60 -11.51 -2.52
CA GLY A 44 -10.06 -11.59 -2.51
C GLY A 44 -10.58 -12.74 -1.65
N PRO A 45 -11.91 -12.92 -1.61
CA PRO A 45 -12.56 -13.98 -0.80
C PRO A 45 -12.24 -15.39 -1.28
N ASP A 46 -11.86 -15.54 -2.53
CA ASP A 46 -11.42 -16.79 -3.16
C ASP A 46 -9.93 -17.10 -2.89
N GLY A 47 -9.24 -16.20 -2.15
CA GLY A 47 -7.81 -16.31 -1.86
C GLY A 47 -6.90 -15.92 -3.03
N ALA A 48 -7.46 -15.50 -4.17
CA ALA A 48 -6.69 -15.03 -5.30
C ALA A 48 -6.01 -13.69 -4.97
N ASP A 49 -4.72 -13.60 -5.27
CA ASP A 49 -3.92 -12.40 -5.05
C ASP A 49 -4.28 -11.34 -6.09
N VAL A 50 -4.72 -10.17 -5.61
CA VAL A 50 -4.88 -8.99 -6.46
C VAL A 50 -3.57 -8.21 -6.51
N VAL A 51 -2.90 -8.11 -5.37
CA VAL A 51 -1.57 -7.50 -5.25
C VAL A 51 -0.75 -8.31 -4.25
N SER A 52 0.51 -8.59 -4.58
CA SER A 52 1.47 -9.18 -3.66
C SER A 52 2.88 -8.67 -3.95
N THR A 53 3.59 -8.23 -2.92
CA THR A 53 4.99 -7.82 -3.02
C THR A 53 5.94 -8.85 -2.39
N PHE A 54 5.43 -9.97 -1.87
CA PHE A 54 6.24 -10.98 -1.17
C PHE A 54 7.24 -11.71 -2.08
N ALA A 55 6.95 -11.79 -3.37
CA ALA A 55 7.84 -12.40 -4.36
C ALA A 55 8.70 -11.36 -5.11
N ASP A 56 8.55 -10.07 -4.78
CA ASP A 56 9.19 -8.95 -5.45
C ASP A 56 9.85 -8.01 -4.43
N LYS A 57 10.11 -6.77 -4.83
CA LYS A 57 10.71 -5.75 -3.94
C LYS A 57 9.69 -5.27 -2.91
N PRO A 58 10.14 -4.97 -1.67
CA PRO A 58 9.27 -4.35 -0.69
C PRO A 58 8.75 -3.01 -1.18
N ALA A 59 7.52 -2.71 -0.84
CA ALA A 59 6.93 -1.41 -1.09
C ALA A 59 7.41 -0.40 -0.04
N THR A 60 7.63 0.84 -0.48
CA THR A 60 7.86 1.97 0.41
C THR A 60 6.69 2.93 0.23
N LEU A 61 6.00 3.27 1.31
CA LEU A 61 4.83 4.12 1.29
C LEU A 61 4.79 5.06 2.50
N ALA A 62 4.13 6.20 2.32
CA ALA A 62 3.84 7.14 3.40
C ALA A 62 2.38 6.96 3.86
N LEU A 63 2.20 6.73 5.14
CA LEU A 63 0.87 6.56 5.71
C LEU A 63 0.08 7.88 5.63
N GLY A 64 -1.13 7.84 5.07
CA GLY A 64 -1.94 9.03 4.83
C GLY A 64 -1.73 9.69 3.47
N ALA A 65 -0.85 9.16 2.61
CA ALA A 65 -0.65 9.65 1.24
C ALA A 65 -1.68 9.09 0.23
N GLY A 66 -2.63 8.26 0.68
CA GLY A 66 -3.67 7.66 -0.17
C GLY A 66 -3.16 6.53 -1.08
N GLN A 67 -1.99 5.98 -0.78
CA GLN A 67 -1.43 4.84 -1.52
C GLN A 67 -2.10 3.51 -1.17
N LEU A 68 -2.66 3.41 0.02
CA LEU A 68 -3.51 2.32 0.48
C LEU A 68 -4.90 2.83 0.85
N ALA A 69 -5.88 1.95 0.83
CA ALA A 69 -7.22 2.30 1.30
C ALA A 69 -7.18 2.69 2.80
N PRO A 70 -7.94 3.71 3.23
CA PRO A 70 -7.90 4.22 4.61
C PRO A 70 -8.14 3.14 5.68
N ALA A 71 -9.01 2.18 5.40
CA ALA A 71 -9.28 1.07 6.29
C ALA A 71 -8.06 0.14 6.45
N ILE A 72 -7.26 -0.02 5.40
CA ILE A 72 -6.01 -0.79 5.44
C ILE A 72 -4.94 -0.01 6.19
N GLU A 73 -4.81 1.30 5.93
CA GLU A 73 -3.87 2.16 6.67
C GLU A 73 -4.14 2.15 8.17
N ALA A 74 -5.43 2.17 8.57
CA ALA A 74 -5.83 2.11 9.98
C ALA A 74 -5.38 0.80 10.68
N ARG A 75 -5.25 -0.31 9.95
CA ARG A 75 -4.77 -1.59 10.48
C ARG A 75 -3.26 -1.64 10.67
N LEU A 76 -2.52 -0.76 10.01
CA LEU A 76 -1.07 -0.65 10.16
C LEU A 76 -0.66 0.16 11.39
N ILE A 77 -1.50 1.12 11.80
CA ILE A 77 -1.22 1.97 12.97
C ILE A 77 -1.08 1.10 14.23
N GLY A 78 0.01 1.31 14.97
CA GLY A 78 0.33 0.58 16.18
C GLY A 78 1.10 -0.72 15.98
N LEU A 79 1.37 -1.14 14.73
CA LEU A 79 2.28 -2.25 14.46
C LEU A 79 3.72 -1.82 14.73
N GLU A 80 4.52 -2.77 15.21
CA GLU A 80 5.94 -2.57 15.47
C GLU A 80 6.77 -2.95 14.23
N GLU A 81 7.94 -2.34 14.11
CA GLU A 81 8.92 -2.73 13.11
C GLU A 81 9.27 -4.22 13.24
N GLY A 82 9.27 -4.95 12.13
CA GLY A 82 9.47 -6.40 12.09
C GLY A 82 8.20 -7.23 12.31
N ALA A 83 7.04 -6.60 12.60
CA ALA A 83 5.78 -7.32 12.81
C ALA A 83 5.24 -7.92 11.51
N GLU A 84 4.64 -9.09 11.66
CA GLU A 84 3.82 -9.74 10.63
C GLU A 84 2.38 -9.82 11.13
N ALA A 85 1.43 -9.40 10.30
CA ALA A 85 0.02 -9.43 10.65
C ALA A 85 -0.84 -9.81 9.44
N THR A 86 -1.98 -10.41 9.71
CA THR A 86 -2.99 -10.71 8.70
C THR A 86 -4.33 -10.21 9.21
N PHE A 87 -4.99 -9.39 8.40
CA PHE A 87 -6.29 -8.80 8.71
C PHE A 87 -7.30 -9.26 7.67
N VAL A 88 -8.50 -9.58 8.12
CA VAL A 88 -9.64 -9.81 7.24
C VAL A 88 -10.58 -8.62 7.40
N LEU A 89 -10.78 -7.90 6.30
CA LEU A 89 -11.69 -6.77 6.22
C LEU A 89 -13.03 -7.25 5.66
N ALA A 90 -14.11 -6.78 6.24
CA ALA A 90 -15.45 -7.14 5.79
C ALA A 90 -15.75 -6.56 4.39
N PRO A 91 -16.73 -7.12 3.66
CA PRO A 91 -17.20 -6.56 2.40
C PRO A 91 -17.50 -5.07 2.54
N GLY A 92 -17.02 -4.25 1.60
CA GLY A 92 -17.18 -2.79 1.62
C GLY A 92 -16.23 -2.03 2.54
N GLU A 93 -15.58 -2.68 3.51
CA GLU A 93 -14.71 -1.99 4.48
C GLU A 93 -13.43 -1.42 3.84
N ALA A 94 -12.79 -2.17 2.95
CA ALA A 94 -11.52 -1.76 2.33
C ALA A 94 -11.71 -0.83 1.13
N PHE A 95 -12.58 -1.20 0.19
CA PHE A 95 -12.73 -0.53 -1.10
C PHE A 95 -14.16 -0.05 -1.37
N GLY A 96 -14.97 0.08 -0.32
CA GLY A 96 -16.38 0.49 -0.42
C GLY A 96 -17.28 -0.59 -1.01
N GLU A 97 -18.58 -0.30 -1.02
CA GLU A 97 -19.59 -1.14 -1.66
C GLU A 97 -19.51 -1.02 -3.18
N ARG A 98 -20.00 -2.04 -3.88
CA ARG A 98 -20.17 -1.93 -5.34
C ARG A 98 -21.24 -0.92 -5.65
N ASN A 99 -20.92 0.02 -6.53
CA ASN A 99 -21.86 1.01 -7.02
C ASN A 99 -22.41 0.57 -8.39
N ALA A 100 -23.72 0.42 -8.47
CA ALA A 100 -24.40 0.06 -9.71
C ALA A 100 -24.25 1.14 -10.79
N GLU A 101 -24.06 2.40 -10.41
CA GLU A 101 -23.82 3.51 -11.35
C GLU A 101 -22.45 3.40 -12.06
N MET A 102 -21.53 2.63 -11.51
CA MET A 102 -20.25 2.32 -12.12
C MET A 102 -20.34 1.19 -13.16
N LEU A 103 -21.53 0.61 -13.36
CA LEU A 103 -21.82 -0.28 -14.48
C LEU A 103 -22.34 0.57 -15.63
N GLN A 104 -21.51 0.79 -16.66
CA GLN A 104 -21.84 1.68 -17.75
C GLN A 104 -21.80 0.96 -19.10
N ARG A 105 -22.81 1.21 -19.92
CA ARG A 105 -22.83 0.78 -21.33
C ARG A 105 -22.08 1.76 -22.19
N VAL A 106 -21.13 1.27 -22.95
CA VAL A 106 -20.32 2.04 -23.89
C VAL A 106 -20.58 1.48 -25.31
N GLY A 107 -20.95 2.34 -26.22
CA GLY A 107 -21.16 1.96 -27.62
C GLY A 107 -19.84 1.57 -28.31
N ARG A 108 -19.86 0.55 -29.13
CA ARG A 108 -18.68 0.11 -29.92
C ARG A 108 -18.13 1.23 -30.81
N GLY A 109 -18.99 2.10 -31.32
CA GLY A 109 -18.55 3.26 -32.09
C GLY A 109 -17.65 4.22 -31.30
N LEU A 110 -17.98 4.46 -30.03
CA LEU A 110 -17.15 5.30 -29.16
C LEU A 110 -15.81 4.63 -28.83
N LEU A 111 -15.82 3.31 -28.65
CA LEU A 111 -14.59 2.54 -28.41
C LEU A 111 -13.68 2.55 -29.65
N ALA A 112 -14.25 2.44 -30.84
CA ALA A 112 -13.52 2.51 -32.10
C ALA A 112 -12.95 3.92 -32.37
N GLU A 113 -13.63 4.99 -31.91
CA GLU A 113 -13.18 6.38 -32.08
C GLU A 113 -12.00 6.73 -31.16
N HIS A 114 -11.96 6.15 -29.94
CA HIS A 114 -10.94 6.46 -28.95
C HIS A 114 -9.92 5.35 -28.70
N GLY A 115 -10.06 4.21 -29.39
CA GLY A 115 -9.20 3.04 -29.26
C GLY A 115 -8.86 2.41 -30.60
N ASP A 116 -8.67 1.08 -30.59
CA ASP A 116 -8.46 0.29 -31.80
C ASP A 116 -9.81 -0.12 -32.41
N PRO A 117 -10.13 0.31 -33.64
CA PRO A 117 -11.39 -0.04 -34.31
C PRO A 117 -11.57 -1.55 -34.57
N GLU A 118 -10.45 -2.30 -34.63
CA GLU A 118 -10.44 -3.75 -34.88
C GLU A 118 -10.32 -4.58 -33.59
N ALA A 119 -10.29 -3.93 -32.41
CA ALA A 119 -10.18 -4.62 -31.14
C ALA A 119 -11.41 -5.51 -30.88
N GLU A 120 -11.15 -6.80 -30.65
CA GLU A 120 -12.15 -7.73 -30.16
C GLU A 120 -12.16 -7.68 -28.62
N TYR A 121 -13.35 -7.54 -28.05
CA TYR A 121 -13.55 -7.48 -26.61
C TYR A 121 -14.28 -8.72 -26.13
N HIS A 122 -13.75 -9.35 -25.08
CA HIS A 122 -14.30 -10.54 -24.46
C HIS A 122 -14.72 -10.26 -23.01
N LEU A 123 -15.59 -11.11 -22.47
CA LEU A 123 -15.96 -11.05 -21.06
C LEU A 123 -14.73 -11.19 -20.16
N GLY A 124 -14.56 -10.24 -19.26
CA GLY A 124 -13.43 -10.21 -18.34
C GLY A 124 -12.24 -9.37 -18.80
N ASP A 125 -12.23 -8.89 -20.04
CA ASP A 125 -11.18 -8.01 -20.52
C ASP A 125 -11.14 -6.72 -19.71
N VAL A 126 -9.94 -6.24 -19.43
CA VAL A 126 -9.69 -4.98 -18.75
C VAL A 126 -9.30 -3.94 -19.78
N VAL A 127 -10.09 -2.88 -19.89
CA VAL A 127 -9.88 -1.80 -20.83
C VAL A 127 -9.61 -0.51 -20.07
N GLU A 128 -8.55 0.20 -20.46
CA GLU A 128 -8.19 1.48 -19.87
C GLU A 128 -8.80 2.64 -20.66
N PHE A 129 -9.42 3.55 -19.93
CA PHE A 129 -10.00 4.78 -20.47
C PHE A 129 -9.24 6.00 -19.94
N PRO A 130 -9.01 7.02 -20.76
CA PRO A 130 -8.49 8.27 -20.25
C PRO A 130 -9.51 8.96 -19.34
N THR A 131 -9.03 9.62 -18.30
CA THR A 131 -9.89 10.51 -17.50
C THR A 131 -10.33 11.71 -18.33
N PRO A 132 -11.51 12.30 -18.06
CA PRO A 132 -12.01 13.45 -18.82
C PRO A 132 -11.08 14.66 -18.83
N ASP A 133 -10.24 14.79 -17.82
CA ASP A 133 -9.21 15.84 -17.70
C ASP A 133 -7.88 15.48 -18.39
N GLY A 134 -7.76 14.25 -18.91
CA GLY A 134 -6.56 13.75 -19.59
C GLY A 134 -5.36 13.51 -18.69
N THR A 135 -5.50 13.65 -17.37
CA THR A 135 -4.38 13.53 -16.41
C THR A 135 -4.12 12.11 -15.93
N GLY A 136 -5.09 11.22 -16.13
CA GLY A 136 -5.01 9.83 -15.66
C GLY A 136 -5.72 8.84 -16.56
N ARG A 137 -5.80 7.61 -16.11
CA ARG A 137 -6.55 6.52 -16.72
C ARG A 137 -7.34 5.79 -15.66
N PHE A 138 -8.48 5.26 -16.03
CA PHE A 138 -9.28 4.36 -15.22
C PHE A 138 -9.60 3.10 -16.01
N ALA A 139 -9.64 1.97 -15.33
CA ALA A 139 -9.86 0.69 -15.95
C ALA A 139 -11.32 0.26 -15.78
N GLY A 140 -11.91 -0.31 -16.83
CA GLY A 140 -13.20 -0.97 -16.80
C GLY A 140 -13.07 -2.43 -17.20
N VAL A 141 -13.77 -3.31 -16.50
CA VAL A 141 -13.85 -4.72 -16.82
C VAL A 141 -15.10 -5.01 -17.66
N VAL A 142 -14.94 -5.67 -18.79
CA VAL A 142 -16.07 -6.06 -19.65
C VAL A 142 -16.91 -7.12 -18.93
N ARG A 143 -18.19 -6.82 -18.70
CA ARG A 143 -19.15 -7.70 -18.03
C ARG A 143 -20.17 -8.32 -18.98
N GLU A 144 -20.48 -7.62 -20.06
CA GLU A 144 -21.44 -8.09 -21.06
C GLU A 144 -21.06 -7.54 -22.43
N CYS A 145 -21.24 -8.33 -23.47
CA CYS A 145 -21.01 -7.94 -24.86
C CYS A 145 -22.34 -7.99 -25.63
N GLY A 146 -22.82 -6.83 -26.05
CA GLY A 146 -23.93 -6.71 -27.01
C GLY A 146 -23.41 -6.53 -28.45
N ASP A 147 -24.34 -6.45 -29.39
CA ASP A 147 -24.02 -6.31 -30.81
C ASP A 147 -23.31 -4.98 -31.11
N ASP A 148 -23.79 -3.88 -30.53
CA ASP A 148 -23.31 -2.50 -30.76
C ASP A 148 -22.84 -1.79 -29.47
N TRP A 149 -22.80 -2.49 -28.34
CA TRP A 149 -22.40 -1.96 -27.04
C TRP A 149 -21.65 -3.00 -26.20
N LEU A 150 -20.91 -2.52 -25.21
CA LEU A 150 -20.28 -3.30 -24.15
C LEU A 150 -20.70 -2.74 -22.79
N LEU A 151 -20.92 -3.62 -21.80
CA LEU A 151 -21.12 -3.23 -20.41
C LEU A 151 -19.80 -3.29 -19.68
N PHE A 152 -19.34 -2.15 -19.20
CA PHE A 152 -18.15 -2.03 -18.39
C PHE A 152 -18.49 -1.88 -16.91
N ASP A 153 -17.70 -2.53 -16.07
CA ASP A 153 -17.71 -2.38 -14.63
C ASP A 153 -16.46 -1.58 -14.22
N PHE A 154 -16.68 -0.36 -13.78
CA PHE A 154 -15.63 0.55 -13.31
C PHE A 154 -15.43 0.51 -11.80
N ASN A 155 -16.12 -0.39 -11.09
CA ASN A 155 -15.86 -0.60 -9.67
C ASN A 155 -14.45 -1.17 -9.45
N HIS A 156 -13.88 -0.85 -8.29
CA HIS A 156 -12.65 -1.53 -7.87
C HIS A 156 -12.88 -3.05 -7.82
N PRO A 157 -11.92 -3.89 -8.28
CA PRO A 157 -12.10 -5.34 -8.32
C PRO A 157 -12.53 -5.96 -6.98
N LEU A 158 -12.08 -5.38 -5.87
CA LEU A 158 -12.39 -5.83 -4.51
C LEU A 158 -13.53 -5.03 -3.83
N ALA A 159 -14.20 -4.13 -4.56
CA ALA A 159 -15.36 -3.42 -4.01
C ALA A 159 -16.49 -4.39 -3.66
N GLY A 160 -17.10 -4.24 -2.48
CA GLY A 160 -18.16 -5.10 -1.96
C GLY A 160 -17.72 -6.53 -1.64
N GLN A 161 -16.41 -6.79 -1.57
CA GLN A 161 -15.89 -8.12 -1.25
C GLN A 161 -15.10 -8.09 0.07
N ALA A 162 -15.03 -9.23 0.75
CA ALA A 162 -14.13 -9.42 1.86
C ALA A 162 -12.68 -9.44 1.35
N VAL A 163 -11.78 -8.75 2.04
CA VAL A 163 -10.38 -8.62 1.64
C VAL A 163 -9.49 -9.16 2.73
N THR A 164 -8.58 -10.07 2.36
CA THR A 164 -7.50 -10.48 3.24
C THR A 164 -6.27 -9.61 2.96
N PHE A 165 -5.85 -8.87 3.97
CA PHE A 165 -4.66 -8.04 3.96
C PHE A 165 -3.59 -8.68 4.84
N GLN A 166 -2.51 -9.13 4.24
CA GLN A 166 -1.33 -9.64 4.93
C GLN A 166 -0.21 -8.64 4.79
N VAL A 167 0.49 -8.37 5.88
CA VAL A 167 1.60 -7.42 5.92
C VAL A 167 2.77 -7.99 6.69
N ARG A 168 3.97 -7.68 6.24
CA ARG A 168 5.24 -7.85 6.95
C ARG A 168 5.97 -6.53 6.93
N LEU A 169 6.05 -5.91 8.09
CA LEU A 169 6.69 -4.61 8.27
C LEU A 169 8.21 -4.79 8.37
N ILE A 170 8.97 -4.09 7.52
CA ILE A 170 10.43 -4.19 7.46
C ILE A 170 11.08 -3.01 8.17
N GLY A 171 10.54 -1.81 7.98
CA GLY A 171 11.07 -0.59 8.57
C GLY A 171 9.99 0.47 8.77
N VAL A 172 10.14 1.25 9.83
CA VAL A 172 9.28 2.38 10.21
C VAL A 172 10.15 3.60 10.43
N MET A 173 9.83 4.71 9.72
CA MET A 173 10.50 6.00 9.85
C MET A 173 9.50 7.14 10.03
#